data_2e45c70cc30ef162e4e2055619a33852
#
_entry.id   2e45c70cc30ef162e4e2055619a33852
#
_cell.length_a   1.000
_cell.length_b   1.000
_cell.length_c   1.000
_cell.angle_alpha   90.00
_cell.angle_beta   90.00
_cell.angle_gamma   90.00
#
_symmetry.space_group_name_H-M   'P 1'
#
loop_
_entity.id
_entity.type
_entity.pdbx_description
1 polymer ?
#
loop_
_entity_poly.entity_id
_entity_poly.type
_entity_poly.pdbx_seq_one_letter_code
_entity_poly.pdbx_strand_id
1 'polypeptide(L)'
;SIGDHFGIANLFIAGEAPGLFFGYKTQGIIQPEDIVDGKVAYTAADGSTKYYSSSVANDLGAGNIKAVDMNEDGVVDEKDKTILGNPNPDFTYGFQTRIAWKDLSVSASFNGVHGNQILNTNIRYYTPSRQAGNLTQEAFRNIWTEENHSNLYPSATANVKLSLIHI
;
A
#
# COMPACT_ATOMS: atom_id res chain seq x y z
N SER A 1 -3.77 19.18 -2.89
CA SER A 1 -3.20 17.86 -3.22
C SER A 1 -2.32 17.99 -4.45
N ILE A 2 -1.07 17.58 -4.37
CA ILE A 2 -0.17 17.54 -5.51
C ILE A 2 -0.25 16.15 -6.11
N GLY A 3 -0.98 16.03 -7.24
CA GLY A 3 -0.91 14.92 -8.17
C GLY A 3 -1.42 13.57 -7.68
N ASP A 4 -2.66 13.27 -7.93
CA ASP A 4 -3.24 11.93 -7.80
C ASP A 4 -2.94 11.09 -9.07
N HIS A 5 -1.71 10.64 -9.21
CA HIS A 5 -1.39 9.70 -10.29
C HIS A 5 -1.70 8.23 -9.94
N PHE A 6 -1.94 7.91 -8.65
CA PHE A 6 -2.02 6.53 -8.20
C PHE A 6 -3.08 6.27 -7.11
N GLY A 7 -4.03 7.17 -6.90
CA GLY A 7 -4.98 7.05 -5.77
C GLY A 7 -4.34 7.34 -4.41
N ILE A 8 -3.07 7.74 -4.38
CA ILE A 8 -2.33 8.17 -3.21
C ILE A 8 -1.86 9.59 -3.45
N ALA A 9 -2.34 10.50 -2.65
CA ALA A 9 -1.91 11.89 -2.68
C ALA A 9 -0.92 12.14 -1.55
N ASN A 10 0.10 12.96 -1.83
CA ASN A 10 0.86 13.60 -0.77
C ASN A 10 -0.01 14.68 -0.15
N LEU A 11 -0.25 14.55 1.15
CA LEU A 11 -1.16 15.41 1.87
C LEU A 11 -0.40 16.50 2.62
N PHE A 12 -0.95 17.71 2.56
CA PHE A 12 -0.50 18.83 3.38
C PHE A 12 -1.69 19.31 4.21
N ILE A 13 -1.71 18.95 5.48
CA ILE A 13 -2.73 19.36 6.46
C ILE A 13 -2.04 20.24 7.49
N ALA A 14 -2.69 21.33 7.90
CA ALA A 14 -2.20 22.16 8.98
C ALA A 14 -2.14 21.35 10.29
N GLY A 15 -0.97 21.32 10.92
CA GLY A 15 -0.71 20.56 12.14
C GLY A 15 -0.13 19.16 11.93
N GLU A 16 -0.07 18.67 10.70
CA GLU A 16 0.52 17.37 10.35
C GLU A 16 1.86 17.52 9.63
N ALA A 17 2.67 16.46 9.62
CA ALA A 17 3.92 16.43 8.89
C ALA A 17 3.68 16.57 7.37
N PRO A 18 4.55 17.29 6.64
CA PRO A 18 4.38 17.46 5.21
C PRO A 18 4.62 16.16 4.45
N GLY A 19 3.84 15.93 3.38
CA GLY A 19 4.08 14.85 2.42
C GLY A 19 3.61 13.47 2.88
N LEU A 20 2.73 13.38 3.87
CA LEU A 20 2.14 12.12 4.32
C LEU A 20 1.50 11.36 3.16
N PHE A 21 1.63 10.02 3.17
CA PHE A 21 0.94 9.16 2.23
C PHE A 21 -0.52 9.01 2.63
N PHE A 22 -1.42 9.36 1.73
CA PHE A 22 -2.86 9.37 1.97
C PHE A 22 -3.59 8.55 0.91
N GLY A 23 -4.39 7.59 1.35
CA GLY A 23 -5.08 6.67 0.42
C GLY A 23 -5.99 5.69 1.15
N TYR A 24 -6.43 4.66 0.43
CA TYR A 24 -7.30 3.62 0.97
C TYR A 24 -6.49 2.55 1.70
N LYS A 25 -6.96 2.18 2.89
CA LYS A 25 -6.44 1.01 3.60
C LYS A 25 -6.99 -0.26 2.95
N THR A 26 -6.11 -1.26 2.74
CA THR A 26 -6.49 -2.52 2.09
C THR A 26 -6.25 -3.70 3.02
N GLN A 27 -7.03 -4.78 2.84
CA GLN A 27 -6.93 -6.04 3.59
C GLN A 27 -6.64 -7.24 2.68
N GLY A 28 -5.88 -7.03 1.62
CA GLY A 28 -5.52 -8.08 0.67
C GLY A 28 -6.46 -8.17 -0.52
N ILE A 29 -6.76 -9.37 -0.96
CA ILE A 29 -7.54 -9.67 -2.16
C ILE A 29 -8.88 -10.28 -1.76
N ILE A 30 -9.96 -9.84 -2.43
CA ILE A 30 -11.30 -10.39 -2.22
C ILE A 30 -11.30 -11.86 -2.63
N GLN A 31 -11.61 -12.73 -1.69
CA GLN A 31 -11.79 -14.16 -1.95
C GLN A 31 -13.27 -14.47 -2.23
N PRO A 32 -13.59 -15.59 -2.90
CA PRO A 32 -14.99 -15.97 -3.14
C PRO A 32 -15.84 -16.05 -1.86
N GLU A 33 -15.25 -16.49 -0.76
CA GLU A 33 -15.88 -16.59 0.56
C GLU A 33 -16.15 -15.24 1.23
N ASP A 34 -15.45 -14.18 0.82
CA ASP A 34 -15.69 -12.83 1.32
C ASP A 34 -16.96 -12.22 0.72
N ILE A 35 -17.51 -12.79 -0.33
CA ILE A 35 -18.68 -12.25 -1.03
C ILE A 35 -19.94 -12.90 -0.49
N VAL A 36 -20.75 -12.12 0.24
CA VAL A 36 -22.02 -12.56 0.80
C VAL A 36 -23.14 -11.63 0.32
N ASP A 37 -24.12 -12.18 -0.37
CA ASP A 37 -25.25 -11.43 -0.92
C ASP A 37 -24.87 -10.21 -1.77
N GLY A 38 -23.78 -10.35 -2.57
CA GLY A 38 -23.27 -9.28 -3.42
C GLY A 38 -22.51 -8.16 -2.66
N LYS A 39 -22.21 -8.37 -1.39
CA LYS A 39 -21.42 -7.46 -0.56
C LYS A 39 -20.07 -8.11 -0.21
N VAL A 40 -19.07 -7.30 0.01
CA VAL A 40 -17.74 -7.76 0.39
C VAL A 40 -17.55 -7.64 1.89
N ALA A 41 -17.20 -8.75 2.53
CA ALA A 41 -16.85 -8.79 3.95
C ALA A 41 -15.44 -8.24 4.19
N TYR A 42 -15.29 -7.43 5.22
CA TYR A 42 -13.99 -6.93 5.69
C TYR A 42 -13.94 -6.92 7.21
N THR A 43 -12.74 -6.84 7.78
CA THR A 43 -12.56 -6.72 9.23
C THR A 43 -12.42 -5.24 9.59
N ALA A 44 -13.35 -4.73 10.39
CA ALA A 44 -13.33 -3.37 10.88
C ALA A 44 -12.24 -3.15 11.95
N ALA A 45 -12.04 -1.91 12.37
CA ALA A 45 -11.01 -1.55 13.36
C ALA A 45 -11.24 -2.18 14.74
N ASP A 46 -12.50 -2.46 15.07
CA ASP A 46 -12.92 -3.13 16.31
C ASP A 46 -12.79 -4.68 16.26
N GLY A 47 -12.32 -5.23 15.14
CA GLY A 47 -12.19 -6.66 14.90
C GLY A 47 -13.48 -7.35 14.45
N SER A 48 -14.59 -6.63 14.30
CA SER A 48 -15.85 -7.18 13.79
C SER A 48 -15.84 -7.36 12.28
N THR A 49 -16.63 -8.31 11.79
CA THR A 49 -16.85 -8.46 10.34
C THR A 49 -17.98 -7.54 9.90
N LYS A 50 -17.69 -6.65 8.98
CA LYS A 50 -18.65 -5.73 8.35
C LYS A 50 -18.66 -5.94 6.84
N TYR A 51 -19.59 -5.29 6.16
CA TYR A 51 -19.82 -5.49 4.73
C TYR A 51 -19.99 -4.16 4.02
N TYR A 52 -19.37 -4.02 2.84
CA TYR A 52 -19.67 -2.91 1.94
C TYR A 52 -20.26 -3.41 0.62
N SER A 53 -21.17 -2.62 0.06
CA SER A 53 -21.93 -2.95 -1.16
C SER A 53 -21.47 -2.17 -2.39
N SER A 54 -20.57 -1.23 -2.24
CA SER A 54 -20.02 -0.41 -3.31
C SER A 54 -18.60 0.02 -3.00
N SER A 55 -17.80 0.19 -4.05
CA SER A 55 -16.39 0.62 -3.96
C SER A 55 -16.06 1.58 -5.10
N VAL A 56 -15.11 2.47 -4.89
CA VAL A 56 -14.56 3.38 -5.92
C VAL A 56 -14.09 2.63 -7.16
N ALA A 57 -13.67 1.38 -7.01
CA ALA A 57 -13.28 0.52 -8.12
C ALA A 57 -14.47 -0.01 -8.92
N ASN A 58 -15.69 0.08 -8.38
CA ASN A 58 -16.91 -0.52 -8.92
C ASN A 58 -16.79 -2.03 -9.24
N ASP A 59 -15.92 -2.72 -8.51
CA ASP A 59 -15.63 -4.13 -8.74
C ASP A 59 -15.51 -4.84 -7.39
N LEU A 60 -16.56 -5.56 -7.05
CA LEU A 60 -16.71 -6.34 -5.82
C LEU A 60 -16.46 -7.83 -6.07
N GLY A 61 -15.94 -8.19 -7.25
CA GLY A 61 -15.66 -9.57 -7.62
C GLY A 61 -14.42 -10.12 -6.93
N ALA A 62 -14.36 -11.45 -6.79
CA ALA A 62 -13.18 -12.15 -6.32
C ALA A 62 -11.95 -11.84 -7.19
N GLY A 63 -10.78 -11.79 -6.59
CA GLY A 63 -9.55 -11.41 -7.25
C GLY A 63 -9.26 -9.91 -7.29
N ASN A 64 -10.20 -9.07 -6.87
CA ASN A 64 -9.98 -7.63 -6.72
C ASN A 64 -9.41 -7.26 -5.34
N ILE A 65 -8.92 -6.04 -5.19
CA ILE A 65 -8.35 -5.56 -3.93
C ILE A 65 -9.48 -5.32 -2.93
N LYS A 66 -9.36 -5.92 -1.75
CA LYS A 66 -10.26 -5.72 -0.62
C LYS A 66 -9.89 -4.44 0.13
N ALA A 67 -10.75 -3.42 0.07
CA ALA A 67 -10.61 -2.18 0.80
C ALA A 67 -11.27 -2.26 2.18
N VAL A 68 -10.91 -1.33 3.05
CA VAL A 68 -11.56 -1.12 4.36
C VAL A 68 -12.44 0.12 4.25
N ASP A 69 -13.70 -0.03 4.59
CA ASP A 69 -14.63 1.07 4.82
C ASP A 69 -14.32 1.66 6.21
N MET A 70 -13.72 2.84 6.23
CA MET A 70 -13.20 3.47 7.45
C MET A 70 -14.30 4.18 8.26
N ASN A 71 -15.33 4.68 7.58
CA ASN A 71 -16.45 5.39 8.20
C ASN A 71 -17.65 4.47 8.47
N GLU A 72 -17.59 3.21 8.00
CA GLU A 72 -18.58 2.16 8.21
C GLU A 72 -19.97 2.46 7.65
N ASP A 73 -20.03 3.23 6.56
CA ASP A 73 -21.31 3.59 5.91
C ASP A 73 -21.77 2.54 4.86
N GLY A 74 -20.97 1.50 4.63
CA GLY A 74 -21.27 0.42 3.69
C GLY A 74 -20.87 0.73 2.25
N VAL A 75 -20.11 1.81 2.04
CA VAL A 75 -19.61 2.25 0.72
C VAL A 75 -18.16 2.69 0.85
N VAL A 76 -17.27 2.12 0.07
CA VAL A 76 -15.87 2.58 0.02
C VAL A 76 -15.75 3.75 -0.95
N ASP A 77 -15.62 4.96 -0.43
CA ASP A 77 -15.54 6.20 -1.20
C ASP A 77 -14.34 7.10 -0.77
N GLU A 78 -14.31 8.34 -1.25
CA GLU A 78 -13.25 9.31 -0.95
C GLU A 78 -13.09 9.61 0.55
N LYS A 79 -14.12 9.35 1.37
CA LYS A 79 -14.10 9.60 2.81
C LYS A 79 -13.36 8.52 3.60
N ASP A 80 -13.13 7.35 2.97
CA ASP A 80 -12.40 6.23 3.57
C ASP A 80 -10.90 6.34 3.41
N LYS A 81 -10.42 7.39 2.76
CA LYS A 81 -8.99 7.66 2.67
C LYS A 81 -8.44 8.04 4.03
N THR A 82 -7.30 7.47 4.37
CA THR A 82 -6.60 7.71 5.64
C THR A 82 -5.11 7.89 5.41
N ILE A 83 -4.39 8.33 6.44
CA ILE A 83 -2.93 8.40 6.42
C ILE A 83 -2.41 6.96 6.46
N LEU A 84 -1.66 6.59 5.43
CA LEU A 84 -1.09 5.25 5.26
C LEU A 84 0.35 5.17 5.71
N GLY A 85 1.07 6.30 5.66
CA GLY A 85 2.46 6.34 6.06
C GLY A 85 3.06 7.73 6.08
N ASN A 86 4.27 7.81 6.66
CA ASN A 86 5.03 9.05 6.84
C ASN A 86 6.41 8.93 6.16
N PRO A 87 6.71 9.75 5.16
CA PRO A 87 8.04 9.76 4.54
C PRO A 87 9.10 10.44 5.39
N ASN A 88 8.70 11.19 6.41
CA ASN A 88 9.63 11.92 7.25
C ASN A 88 10.24 11.00 8.30
N PRO A 89 11.57 11.07 8.53
CA PRO A 89 12.21 10.28 9.56
C PRO A 89 11.88 10.80 10.97
N ASP A 90 11.82 9.88 11.92
CA ASP A 90 11.73 10.23 13.34
C ASP A 90 13.03 10.87 13.81
N PHE A 91 14.17 10.33 13.36
CA PHE A 91 15.48 10.91 13.60
C PHE A 91 16.51 10.47 12.56
N THR A 92 17.54 11.29 12.41
CA THR A 92 18.73 10.97 11.63
C THR A 92 19.93 10.94 12.56
N TYR A 93 20.88 10.05 12.30
CA TYR A 93 22.11 9.95 13.08
C TYR A 93 23.34 9.87 12.20
N GLY A 94 24.44 10.40 12.70
CA GLY A 94 25.73 10.31 12.06
C GLY A 94 26.83 10.02 13.07
N PHE A 95 27.72 9.11 12.73
CA PHE A 95 28.91 8.81 13.49
C PHE A 95 30.12 8.83 12.57
N GLN A 96 31.17 9.57 12.95
CA GLN A 96 32.42 9.63 12.22
C GLN A 96 33.59 9.37 13.16
N THR A 97 34.50 8.50 12.75
CA THR A 97 35.73 8.22 13.45
C THR A 97 36.91 8.26 12.52
N ARG A 98 38.08 8.69 13.07
CA ARG A 98 39.38 8.64 12.39
C ARG A 98 40.43 8.16 13.36
N ILE A 99 41.14 7.15 12.97
CA ILE A 99 42.27 6.58 13.71
C ILE A 99 43.50 6.79 12.85
N ALA A 100 44.54 7.40 13.43
CA ALA A 100 45.84 7.59 12.77
C ALA A 100 46.95 6.94 13.66
N TRP A 101 47.76 6.12 13.03
CA TRP A 101 48.90 5.47 13.68
C TRP A 101 50.09 5.42 12.72
N LYS A 102 51.14 6.16 13.07
CA LYS A 102 52.33 6.36 12.21
C LYS A 102 51.86 6.89 10.81
N ASP A 103 52.23 6.17 9.75
CA ASP A 103 51.89 6.51 8.36
C ASP A 103 50.54 5.95 7.89
N LEU A 104 49.83 5.25 8.78
CA LEU A 104 48.51 4.67 8.50
C LEU A 104 47.41 5.53 9.12
N SER A 105 46.42 5.90 8.30
CA SER A 105 45.18 6.51 8.80
C SER A 105 43.95 5.79 8.23
N VAL A 106 43.00 5.48 9.13
CA VAL A 106 41.73 4.86 8.79
C VAL A 106 40.61 5.80 9.23
N SER A 107 39.69 6.10 8.36
CA SER A 107 38.48 6.87 8.66
C SER A 107 37.24 6.07 8.30
N ALA A 108 36.22 6.12 9.16
CA ALA A 108 34.92 5.55 8.91
C ALA A 108 33.83 6.58 9.21
N SER A 109 32.85 6.65 8.34
CA SER A 109 31.67 7.52 8.51
C SER A 109 30.41 6.68 8.33
N PHE A 110 29.51 6.75 9.29
CA PHE A 110 28.23 6.06 9.32
C PHE A 110 27.13 7.11 9.40
N ASN A 111 26.18 7.07 8.46
CA ASN A 111 24.98 7.87 8.52
C ASN A 111 23.77 6.97 8.41
N GLY A 112 22.74 7.26 9.19
CA GLY A 112 21.52 6.48 9.19
C GLY A 112 20.29 7.36 9.38
N VAL A 113 19.17 6.80 8.97
CA VAL A 113 17.85 7.39 9.05
C VAL A 113 16.93 6.35 9.63
N HIS A 114 16.05 6.73 10.54
CA HIS A 114 15.12 5.82 11.20
C HIS A 114 13.69 6.36 11.15
N GLY A 115 12.72 5.46 10.96
CA GLY A 115 11.28 5.75 11.07
C GLY A 115 10.63 6.25 9.77
N ASN A 116 11.40 6.59 8.74
CA ASN A 116 10.81 6.99 7.46
C ASN A 116 10.26 5.79 6.68
N GLN A 117 9.17 6.03 5.98
CA GLN A 117 8.55 5.06 5.07
C GLN A 117 8.75 5.49 3.62
N ILE A 118 8.92 4.52 2.74
CA ILE A 118 9.15 4.77 1.31
C ILE A 118 8.04 4.11 0.51
N LEU A 119 7.34 4.90 -0.30
CA LEU A 119 6.34 4.38 -1.22
C LEU A 119 7.02 3.71 -2.42
N ASN A 120 6.91 2.39 -2.52
CA ASN A 120 7.43 1.65 -3.65
C ASN A 120 6.44 1.63 -4.83
N THR A 121 6.49 2.65 -5.67
CA THR A 121 5.64 2.74 -6.86
C THR A 121 6.00 1.74 -7.96
N ASN A 122 7.19 1.14 -7.93
CA ASN A 122 7.62 0.17 -8.95
C ASN A 122 6.79 -1.12 -8.90
N ILE A 123 6.30 -1.52 -7.73
CA ILE A 123 5.45 -2.71 -7.59
C ILE A 123 4.28 -2.64 -8.57
N ARG A 124 3.69 -1.46 -8.75
CA ARG A 124 2.55 -1.27 -9.66
C ARG A 124 2.88 -1.59 -11.12
N TYR A 125 4.10 -1.31 -11.57
CA TYR A 125 4.51 -1.59 -12.95
C TYR A 125 4.75 -3.07 -13.22
N TYR A 126 5.02 -3.84 -12.17
CA TYR A 126 5.33 -5.26 -12.24
C TYR A 126 4.18 -6.15 -11.75
N THR A 127 3.03 -5.56 -11.43
CA THR A 127 1.81 -6.29 -11.05
C THR A 127 0.84 -6.39 -12.22
N PRO A 128 0.00 -7.45 -12.29
CA PRO A 128 -0.75 -7.82 -13.49
C PRO A 128 -1.79 -6.81 -13.97
N SER A 129 -2.13 -5.85 -13.16
CA SER A 129 -3.41 -5.18 -13.25
C SER A 129 -3.58 -4.09 -14.30
N ARG A 130 -2.54 -3.65 -15.04
CA ARG A 130 -2.74 -2.51 -15.97
C ARG A 130 -1.75 -2.30 -17.11
N GLN A 131 -0.65 -2.98 -17.20
CA GLN A 131 0.37 -2.63 -18.20
C GLN A 131 0.70 -3.82 -19.08
N ALA A 132 0.82 -3.57 -20.37
CA ALA A 132 1.42 -4.50 -21.33
C ALA A 132 2.94 -4.60 -21.07
N GLY A 133 3.33 -5.01 -19.89
CA GLY A 133 4.71 -5.15 -19.44
C GLY A 133 5.01 -6.56 -18.94
N ASN A 134 6.28 -6.86 -18.77
CA ASN A 134 6.70 -8.13 -18.19
C ASN A 134 6.41 -8.12 -16.68
N LEU A 135 5.82 -9.20 -16.20
CA LEU A 135 5.64 -9.46 -14.78
C LEU A 135 6.94 -9.99 -14.17
N THR A 136 7.13 -9.73 -12.87
CA THR A 136 8.14 -10.47 -12.12
C THR A 136 7.72 -11.95 -12.01
N GLN A 137 8.68 -12.84 -11.86
CA GLN A 137 8.38 -14.26 -11.64
C GLN A 137 7.54 -14.49 -10.38
N GLU A 138 7.75 -13.69 -9.35
CA GLU A 138 6.98 -13.72 -8.11
C GLU A 138 5.52 -13.32 -8.37
N ALA A 139 5.27 -12.21 -9.07
CA ALA A 139 3.92 -11.78 -9.40
C ALA A 139 3.20 -12.82 -10.27
N PHE A 140 3.89 -13.38 -11.27
CA PHE A 140 3.32 -14.43 -12.12
C PHE A 140 2.89 -15.69 -11.36
N ARG A 141 3.69 -16.12 -10.38
CA ARG A 141 3.39 -17.30 -9.56
C ARG A 141 2.30 -17.07 -8.51
N ASN A 142 2.17 -15.83 -8.03
CA ASN A 142 1.27 -15.48 -6.93
C ASN A 142 0.11 -14.59 -7.37
N ILE A 143 -0.18 -14.51 -8.66
CA ILE A 143 -1.39 -13.87 -9.16
C ILE A 143 -2.63 -14.63 -8.70
N TRP A 144 -3.67 -13.92 -8.33
CA TRP A 144 -4.94 -14.54 -7.99
C TRP A 144 -5.60 -15.14 -9.26
N THR A 145 -6.01 -16.39 -9.17
CA THR A 145 -6.83 -17.09 -10.16
C THR A 145 -7.84 -17.97 -9.41
N GLU A 146 -8.84 -18.49 -10.12
CA GLU A 146 -9.81 -19.41 -9.53
C GLU A 146 -9.18 -20.72 -8.99
N GLU A 147 -7.98 -21.07 -9.47
CA GLU A 147 -7.21 -22.23 -9.02
C GLU A 147 -6.17 -21.85 -7.95
N ASN A 148 -5.79 -20.58 -7.88
CA ASN A 148 -4.79 -20.05 -6.94
C ASN A 148 -5.33 -18.82 -6.22
N HIS A 149 -5.96 -19.02 -5.08
CA HIS A 149 -6.54 -17.96 -4.24
C HIS A 149 -5.44 -17.17 -3.50
N SER A 150 -4.56 -16.55 -4.25
CA SER A 150 -3.50 -15.72 -3.69
C SER A 150 -4.07 -14.48 -2.98
N ASN A 151 -3.42 -14.08 -1.87
CA ASN A 151 -3.72 -12.82 -1.19
C ASN A 151 -2.62 -11.76 -1.39
N LEU A 152 -1.68 -12.00 -2.32
CA LEU A 152 -0.55 -11.11 -2.58
C LEU A 152 -0.76 -10.22 -3.80
N TYR A 153 -1.21 -10.80 -4.92
CA TYR A 153 -1.39 -10.07 -6.17
C TYR A 153 -2.80 -10.27 -6.70
N PRO A 154 -3.47 -9.18 -7.11
CA PRO A 154 -4.82 -9.25 -7.64
C PRO A 154 -4.88 -10.01 -8.96
N SER A 155 -6.09 -10.35 -9.39
CA SER A 155 -6.33 -10.95 -10.71
C SER A 155 -5.81 -10.07 -11.85
N ALA A 156 -5.43 -10.68 -12.96
CA ALA A 156 -5.01 -9.97 -14.17
C ALA A 156 -6.10 -9.03 -14.74
N THR A 157 -7.35 -9.32 -14.45
CA THR A 157 -8.52 -8.53 -14.88
C THR A 157 -8.96 -7.53 -13.83
N ALA A 158 -8.34 -7.51 -12.64
CA ALA A 158 -8.71 -6.63 -11.55
C ALA A 158 -8.61 -5.15 -11.92
N ASN A 159 -9.63 -4.38 -11.56
CA ASN A 159 -9.62 -2.93 -11.74
C ASN A 159 -8.85 -2.25 -10.60
N VAL A 160 -7.54 -2.08 -10.76
CA VAL A 160 -6.68 -1.52 -9.72
C VAL A 160 -6.74 0.00 -9.70
N LYS A 161 -7.87 0.54 -9.31
CA LYS A 161 -7.95 1.93 -8.85
C LYS A 161 -7.46 2.07 -7.41
N LEU A 162 -7.55 1.00 -6.64
CA LEU A 162 -6.99 0.90 -5.29
C LEU A 162 -5.55 0.40 -5.41
N SER A 163 -4.59 1.18 -4.99
CA SER A 163 -3.18 0.81 -5.06
C SER A 163 -2.80 -0.07 -3.87
N LEU A 164 -2.20 -1.24 -4.13
CA LEU A 164 -1.47 -1.98 -3.11
C LEU A 164 -0.23 -1.18 -2.73
N ILE A 165 -0.22 -0.62 -1.53
CA ILE A 165 0.96 0.02 -0.97
C ILE A 165 1.63 -0.99 -0.07
N HIS A 166 2.81 -1.43 -0.48
CA HIS A 166 3.78 -1.98 0.44
C HIS A 166 4.65 -0.83 0.95
N ILE A 167 4.46 -0.47 2.19
CA ILE A 167 5.30 0.47 2.93
C ILE A 167 6.36 -0.32 3.69
#